data_10d6f35300ba56eb81728eae07c26b16
#
_entry.id   10d6f35300ba56eb81728eae07c26b16
#
_cell.length_a   1.000
_cell.length_b   1.000
_cell.length_c   1.000
_cell.angle_alpha   90.00
_cell.angle_beta   90.00
_cell.angle_gamma   90.00
#
_symmetry.space_group_name_H-M   'P 1'
#
loop_
_entity.id
_entity.type
_entity.pdbx_description
1 polymer ?
#
loop_
_entity_poly.entity_id
_entity_poly.type
_entity_poly.pdbx_seq_one_letter_code
_entity_poly.pdbx_strand_id
1 'polypeptide(L)'
;MGFKNRILNINGSKLARYLGILVLAAVCYLSFSPSLVKVVDVPYIDKAEHTLAYLVLTLLGCAGLSRRVWIAPLLLFGFGVVAEFVQESIGREFSWADMAANGAGVLLGVVIYALFCRWVVAYR
;
A
#
# COMPACT_ATOMS: atom_id res chain seq x y z
N MET A 1 10.98 28.99 -2.22
CA MET A 1 11.23 27.60 -2.61
C MET A 1 11.72 27.59 -4.06
N GLY A 2 12.98 27.27 -4.28
CA GLY A 2 13.61 27.43 -5.61
C GLY A 2 13.03 26.46 -6.64
N PHE A 3 13.05 26.87 -7.92
CA PHE A 3 12.61 26.10 -9.08
C PHE A 3 13.18 24.66 -9.12
N LYS A 4 14.45 24.49 -8.72
CA LYS A 4 15.15 23.19 -8.62
C LYS A 4 14.46 22.22 -7.63
N ASN A 5 14.01 22.71 -6.47
CA ASN A 5 13.31 21.91 -5.47
C ASN A 5 11.91 21.47 -5.94
N ARG A 6 11.27 22.31 -6.79
CA ARG A 6 9.96 21.97 -7.39
C ARG A 6 10.10 20.85 -8.44
N ILE A 7 11.15 20.88 -9.26
CA ILE A 7 11.41 19.85 -10.28
C ILE A 7 11.74 18.51 -9.63
N LEU A 8 12.61 18.48 -8.61
CA LEU A 8 12.95 17.27 -7.87
C LEU A 8 11.74 16.65 -7.18
N ASN A 9 10.83 17.47 -6.65
CA ASN A 9 9.59 16.99 -6.03
C ASN A 9 8.62 16.38 -7.06
N ILE A 10 8.51 16.99 -8.26
CA ILE A 10 7.67 16.45 -9.35
C ILE A 10 8.22 15.10 -9.83
N ASN A 11 9.52 14.95 -9.98
CA ASN A 11 10.13 13.70 -10.42
C ASN A 11 10.00 12.61 -9.35
N GLY A 12 10.18 12.93 -8.07
CA GLY A 12 9.97 12.00 -6.97
C GLY A 12 8.53 11.49 -6.88
N SER A 13 7.54 12.36 -7.05
CA SER A 13 6.13 11.94 -7.03
C SER A 13 5.73 11.10 -8.26
N LYS A 14 6.32 11.36 -9.42
CA LYS A 14 6.13 10.51 -10.61
C LYS A 14 6.72 9.12 -10.40
N LEU A 15 7.95 9.05 -9.91
CA LEU A 15 8.60 7.77 -9.59
C LEU A 15 7.78 6.97 -8.58
N ALA A 16 7.33 7.60 -7.49
CA ALA A 16 6.49 6.94 -6.50
C ALA A 16 5.18 6.39 -7.09
N ARG A 17 4.56 7.11 -8.03
CA ARG A 17 3.37 6.61 -8.76
C ARG A 17 3.66 5.37 -9.60
N TYR A 18 4.73 5.40 -10.39
CA TYR A 18 5.10 4.24 -11.22
C TYR A 18 5.43 3.03 -10.37
N LEU A 19 6.20 3.21 -9.29
CA LEU A 19 6.51 2.13 -8.34
C LEU A 19 5.23 1.63 -7.65
N GLY A 20 4.34 2.53 -7.24
CA GLY A 20 3.05 2.17 -6.64
C GLY A 20 2.18 1.33 -7.57
N ILE A 21 2.09 1.70 -8.85
CA ILE A 21 1.36 0.92 -9.87
C ILE A 21 2.00 -0.46 -10.06
N LEU A 22 3.33 -0.54 -10.11
CA LEU A 22 4.04 -1.80 -10.25
C LEU A 22 3.81 -2.72 -9.05
N VAL A 23 3.92 -2.20 -7.84
CA VAL A 23 3.66 -2.95 -6.60
C VAL A 23 2.20 -3.38 -6.52
N LEU A 24 1.25 -2.50 -6.89
CA LEU A 24 -0.18 -2.85 -6.93
C LEU A 24 -0.45 -3.98 -7.92
N ALA A 25 0.15 -3.93 -9.11
CA ALA A 25 0.02 -5.00 -10.10
C ALA A 25 0.58 -6.33 -9.57
N ALA A 26 1.73 -6.30 -8.88
CA ALA A 26 2.30 -7.49 -8.25
C ALA A 26 1.40 -8.03 -7.13
N VAL A 27 0.85 -7.16 -6.27
CA VAL A 27 -0.09 -7.55 -5.22
C VAL A 27 -1.35 -8.16 -5.82
N CYS A 28 -1.93 -7.58 -6.88
CA CYS A 28 -3.08 -8.16 -7.58
C CYS A 28 -2.76 -9.55 -8.14
N TYR A 29 -1.62 -9.68 -8.81
CA TYR A 29 -1.21 -10.97 -9.37
C TYR A 29 -1.06 -12.05 -8.29
N LEU A 30 -0.38 -11.75 -7.19
CA LEU A 30 -0.18 -12.69 -6.08
C LEU A 30 -1.50 -12.99 -5.34
N SER A 31 -2.35 -11.98 -5.16
CA SER A 31 -3.63 -12.11 -4.45
C SER A 31 -4.66 -12.94 -5.23
N PHE A 32 -4.66 -12.84 -6.55
CA PHE A 32 -5.67 -13.48 -7.39
C PHE A 32 -5.14 -14.70 -8.19
N SER A 33 -3.89 -15.11 -7.97
CA SER A 33 -3.32 -16.29 -8.61
C SER A 33 -3.54 -17.54 -7.74
N PRO A 34 -4.32 -18.53 -8.20
CA PRO A 34 -4.65 -19.72 -7.41
C PRO A 34 -3.45 -20.63 -7.16
N SER A 35 -2.45 -20.57 -8.04
CA SER A 35 -1.31 -21.50 -8.06
C SER A 35 -0.14 -21.13 -7.15
N LEU A 36 -0.12 -19.91 -6.61
CA LEU A 36 1.00 -19.40 -5.80
C LEU A 36 0.74 -19.50 -4.29
N VAL A 37 -0.37 -20.11 -3.90
CA VAL A 37 -0.78 -20.22 -2.51
C VAL A 37 -0.05 -21.37 -1.80
N LYS A 38 0.73 -21.01 -0.79
CA LYS A 38 1.36 -21.86 0.23
C LYS A 38 2.60 -22.66 -0.20
N VAL A 39 3.70 -21.96 -0.38
CA VAL A 39 5.04 -22.60 -0.36
C VAL A 39 5.57 -22.76 1.07
N VAL A 40 5.08 -21.97 2.03
CA VAL A 40 5.57 -22.00 3.43
C VAL A 40 4.38 -21.93 4.40
N ASP A 41 4.22 -22.99 5.18
CA ASP A 41 3.19 -23.10 6.21
C ASP A 41 3.71 -22.54 7.55
N VAL A 42 4.04 -21.23 7.55
CA VAL A 42 4.41 -20.51 8.77
C VAL A 42 3.19 -19.74 9.27
N PRO A 43 2.75 -19.98 10.53
CA PRO A 43 1.61 -19.28 11.09
C PRO A 43 1.78 -17.75 10.98
N TYR A 44 0.73 -17.05 10.53
CA TYR A 44 0.66 -15.58 10.41
C TYR A 44 1.57 -14.92 9.38
N ILE A 45 2.33 -15.64 8.57
CA ILE A 45 3.18 -15.04 7.53
C ILE A 45 2.33 -14.31 6.48
N ASP A 46 1.18 -14.87 6.14
CA ASP A 46 0.20 -14.28 5.23
C ASP A 46 -0.30 -12.90 5.74
N LYS A 47 -0.56 -12.77 7.04
CA LYS A 47 -0.97 -11.49 7.65
C LYS A 47 0.14 -10.44 7.61
N ALA A 48 1.38 -10.88 7.82
CA ALA A 48 2.55 -10.00 7.70
C ALA A 48 2.73 -9.54 6.24
N GLU A 49 2.54 -10.42 5.26
CA GLU A 49 2.60 -10.08 3.83
C GLU A 49 1.52 -9.06 3.46
N HIS A 50 0.26 -9.26 3.87
CA HIS A 50 -0.83 -8.31 3.68
C HIS A 50 -0.51 -6.94 4.31
N THR A 51 -0.10 -6.92 5.57
CA THR A 51 0.26 -5.69 6.28
C THR A 51 1.39 -4.96 5.56
N LEU A 52 2.47 -5.65 5.17
CA LEU A 52 3.61 -5.05 4.50
C LEU A 52 3.25 -4.51 3.11
N ALA A 53 2.50 -5.27 2.32
CA ALA A 53 2.06 -4.86 0.99
C ALA A 53 1.25 -3.57 1.05
N TYR A 54 0.25 -3.49 1.93
CA TYR A 54 -0.60 -2.29 2.08
C TYR A 54 0.14 -1.11 2.71
N LEU A 55 1.11 -1.35 3.59
CA LEU A 55 2.00 -0.32 4.11
C LEU A 55 2.82 0.31 2.97
N VAL A 56 3.49 -0.50 2.16
CA VAL A 56 4.31 -0.02 1.03
C VAL A 56 3.44 0.72 0.00
N LEU A 57 2.29 0.15 -0.36
CA LEU A 57 1.34 0.79 -1.28
C LEU A 57 0.87 2.15 -0.75
N THR A 58 0.59 2.26 0.55
CA THR A 58 0.15 3.51 1.16
C THR A 58 1.26 4.56 1.14
N LEU A 59 2.48 4.21 1.47
CA LEU A 59 3.63 5.13 1.40
C LEU A 59 3.86 5.65 -0.03
N LEU A 60 3.85 4.75 -1.01
CA LEU A 60 4.01 5.11 -2.42
C LEU A 60 2.83 5.93 -2.94
N GLY A 61 1.61 5.59 -2.54
CA GLY A 61 0.40 6.31 -2.90
C GLY A 61 0.38 7.74 -2.34
N CYS A 62 0.70 7.90 -1.06
CA CYS A 62 0.81 9.22 -0.42
C CYS A 62 1.90 10.08 -1.08
N ALA A 63 3.07 9.51 -1.35
CA ALA A 63 4.16 10.21 -2.03
C ALA A 63 3.81 10.54 -3.48
N GLY A 64 3.13 9.64 -4.18
CA GLY A 64 2.71 9.82 -5.57
C GLY A 64 1.59 10.86 -5.75
N LEU A 65 0.65 10.93 -4.80
CA LEU A 65 -0.49 11.85 -4.80
C LEU A 65 -0.26 13.06 -3.88
N SER A 66 0.92 13.59 -3.85
CA SER A 66 1.43 14.60 -2.92
C SER A 66 0.49 15.79 -2.61
N ARG A 67 -0.42 16.14 -3.52
CA ARG A 67 -1.46 17.17 -3.31
C ARG A 67 -2.77 16.64 -2.72
N ARG A 68 -3.00 15.32 -2.81
CA ARG A 68 -4.23 14.63 -2.40
C ARG A 68 -3.90 13.36 -1.63
N VAL A 69 -3.01 13.49 -0.67
CA VAL A 69 -2.42 12.36 0.09
C VAL A 69 -3.46 11.42 0.71
N TRP A 70 -4.62 11.97 1.11
CA TRP A 70 -5.67 11.18 1.78
C TRP A 70 -6.47 10.28 0.84
N ILE A 71 -6.40 10.51 -0.48
CA ILE A 71 -7.10 9.68 -1.46
C ILE A 71 -6.47 8.28 -1.52
N ALA A 72 -5.14 8.18 -1.47
CA ALA A 72 -4.45 6.89 -1.56
C ALA A 72 -4.85 5.90 -0.45
N PRO A 73 -4.77 6.24 0.85
CA PRO A 73 -5.16 5.32 1.90
C PRO A 73 -6.65 4.94 1.86
N LEU A 74 -7.52 5.87 1.49
CA LEU A 74 -8.94 5.59 1.35
C LEU A 74 -9.22 4.58 0.23
N LEU A 75 -8.62 4.78 -0.95
CA LEU A 75 -8.76 3.86 -2.07
C LEU A 75 -8.14 2.49 -1.78
N LEU A 76 -7.00 2.45 -1.11
CA LEU A 76 -6.32 1.20 -0.75
C LEU A 76 -7.10 0.41 0.30
N PHE A 77 -7.70 1.08 1.28
CA PHE A 77 -8.58 0.41 2.23
C PHE A 77 -9.80 -0.20 1.54
N GLY A 78 -10.47 0.57 0.68
CA GLY A 78 -11.60 0.07 -0.12
C GLY A 78 -11.17 -1.08 -1.05
N PHE A 79 -10.02 -0.97 -1.70
CA PHE A 79 -9.46 -2.06 -2.50
C PHE A 79 -9.20 -3.32 -1.67
N GLY A 80 -8.65 -3.21 -0.46
CA GLY A 80 -8.43 -4.33 0.44
C GLY A 80 -9.72 -5.07 0.81
N VAL A 81 -10.79 -4.32 1.08
CA VAL A 81 -12.12 -4.91 1.34
C VAL A 81 -12.64 -5.66 0.11
N VAL A 82 -12.60 -5.03 -1.06
CA VAL A 82 -13.07 -5.65 -2.31
C VAL A 82 -12.23 -6.87 -2.67
N ALA A 83 -10.92 -6.81 -2.46
CA ALA A 83 -10.02 -7.93 -2.75
C ALA A 83 -10.40 -9.21 -1.98
N GLU A 84 -10.79 -9.10 -0.70
CA GLU A 84 -11.23 -10.25 0.09
C GLU A 84 -12.49 -10.91 -0.50
N PHE A 85 -13.47 -10.13 -0.92
CA PHE A 85 -14.67 -10.67 -1.58
C PHE A 85 -14.35 -11.31 -2.94
N VAL A 86 -13.43 -10.73 -3.71
CA VAL A 86 -13.00 -11.33 -4.97
C VAL A 86 -12.25 -12.64 -4.72
N GLN A 87 -11.41 -12.72 -3.70
CA GLN A 87 -10.70 -13.93 -3.32
C GLN A 87 -11.66 -15.07 -2.95
N GLU A 88 -12.72 -14.78 -2.22
CA GLU A 88 -13.78 -15.74 -1.92
C GLU A 88 -14.43 -16.26 -3.20
N SER A 89 -14.71 -15.40 -4.17
CA SER A 89 -15.35 -15.77 -5.45
C SER A 89 -14.52 -16.69 -6.33
N ILE A 90 -13.19 -16.71 -6.14
CA ILE A 90 -12.24 -17.56 -6.88
C ILE A 90 -11.79 -18.80 -6.10
N GLY A 91 -12.51 -19.14 -5.02
CA GLY A 91 -12.29 -20.37 -4.24
C GLY A 91 -11.23 -20.26 -3.14
N ARG A 92 -10.86 -19.05 -2.72
CA ARG A 92 -10.10 -18.81 -1.48
C ARG A 92 -11.06 -18.57 -0.31
N GLU A 93 -10.61 -18.86 0.90
CA GLU A 93 -11.41 -18.58 2.09
C GLU A 93 -11.40 -17.06 2.37
N PHE A 94 -12.58 -16.48 2.64
CA PHE A 94 -12.70 -15.13 3.12
C PHE A 94 -12.08 -15.01 4.52
N SER A 95 -11.25 -14.01 4.73
CA SER A 95 -10.52 -13.83 5.99
C SER A 95 -10.70 -12.42 6.57
N TRP A 96 -11.46 -12.31 7.65
CA TRP A 96 -11.52 -11.06 8.43
C TRP A 96 -10.16 -10.62 8.96
N ALA A 97 -9.28 -11.59 9.26
CA ALA A 97 -7.93 -11.30 9.73
C ALA A 97 -7.05 -10.68 8.63
N ASP A 98 -7.21 -11.10 7.36
CA ASP A 98 -6.48 -10.53 6.23
C ASP A 98 -7.00 -9.13 5.91
N MET A 99 -8.32 -8.91 6.00
CA MET A 99 -8.90 -7.57 5.89
C MET A 99 -8.37 -6.63 6.99
N ALA A 100 -8.28 -7.11 8.23
CA ALA A 100 -7.69 -6.34 9.33
C ALA A 100 -6.21 -6.06 9.12
N ALA A 101 -5.44 -7.02 8.58
CA ALA A 101 -4.03 -6.86 8.24
C ALA A 101 -3.83 -5.81 7.12
N ASN A 102 -4.69 -5.81 6.09
CA ASN A 102 -4.70 -4.77 5.06
C ASN A 102 -4.94 -3.39 5.67
N GLY A 103 -5.95 -3.25 6.53
CA GLY A 103 -6.26 -2.00 7.23
C GLY A 103 -5.12 -1.54 8.14
N ALA A 104 -4.48 -2.47 8.86
CA ALA A 104 -3.31 -2.17 9.70
C ALA A 104 -2.13 -1.65 8.86
N GLY A 105 -1.87 -2.24 7.70
CA GLY A 105 -0.86 -1.78 6.75
C GLY A 105 -1.12 -0.36 6.26
N VAL A 106 -2.38 -0.07 5.88
CA VAL A 106 -2.79 1.29 5.47
C VAL A 106 -2.57 2.29 6.60
N LEU A 107 -3.02 1.98 7.81
CA LEU A 107 -2.88 2.86 8.98
C LEU A 107 -1.41 3.14 9.32
N LEU A 108 -0.58 2.11 9.38
CA LEU A 108 0.85 2.24 9.61
C LEU A 108 1.52 3.09 8.53
N GLY A 109 1.17 2.89 7.26
CA GLY A 109 1.68 3.69 6.15
C GLY A 109 1.33 5.17 6.28
N VAL A 110 0.09 5.50 6.67
CA VAL A 110 -0.34 6.89 6.94
C VAL A 110 0.45 7.51 8.09
N VAL A 111 0.60 6.79 9.20
CA VAL A 111 1.34 7.29 10.38
C VAL A 111 2.80 7.55 10.03
N ILE A 112 3.47 6.59 9.38
CA ILE A 112 4.88 6.73 8.97
C ILE A 112 5.03 7.91 8.01
N TYR A 113 4.17 8.04 7.01
CA TYR A 113 4.21 9.15 6.07
C TYR A 113 4.01 10.51 6.75
N ALA A 114 3.05 10.60 7.68
CA ALA A 114 2.80 11.83 8.44
C ALA A 114 4.00 12.22 9.33
N LEU A 115 4.60 11.25 10.02
CA LEU A 115 5.79 11.48 10.82
C LEU A 115 6.99 11.93 9.97
N PHE A 116 7.20 11.29 8.82
CA PHE A 116 8.23 11.70 7.87
C PHE A 116 8.03 13.14 7.38
N CYS A 117 6.81 13.51 7.01
CA CYS A 117 6.51 14.90 6.59
C CYS A 117 6.77 15.91 7.72
N ARG A 118 6.39 15.59 8.95
CA ARG A 118 6.66 16.45 10.11
C ARG A 118 8.15 16.60 10.38
N TRP A 119 8.90 15.52 10.30
CA TRP A 119 10.34 15.52 10.48
C TRP A 119 11.03 16.40 9.42
N VAL A 120 10.68 16.24 8.14
CA VAL A 120 11.23 17.05 7.04
C VAL A 120 10.94 18.55 7.22
N VAL A 121 9.76 18.90 7.73
CA VAL A 121 9.41 20.32 8.01
C VAL A 121 10.18 20.87 9.19
N ALA A 122 10.42 20.08 10.24
CA ALA A 122 11.14 20.54 11.43
C ALA A 122 12.64 20.80 11.22
N TYR A 123 13.23 20.18 10.20
CA TYR A 123 14.68 20.30 9.89
C TYR A 123 14.97 21.17 8.65
N ARG A 124 14.01 21.93 8.15
CA ARG A 124 14.17 22.96 7.11
C ARG A 124 14.05 24.36 7.65
#